data_74363981685e50c4797d7bcdc057cb8b
#
_entry.id   74363981685e50c4797d7bcdc057cb8b
#
_cell.length_a   1.000
_cell.length_b   1.000
_cell.length_c   1.000
_cell.angle_alpha   90.00
_cell.angle_beta   90.00
_cell.angle_gamma   90.00
#
_symmetry.space_group_name_H-M   'P 1'
#
loop_
_entity.id
_entity.type
_entity.pdbx_description
1 polymer ?
#
loop_
_entity_poly.entity_id
_entity_poly.type
_entity_poly.pdbx_seq_one_letter_code
_entity_poly.pdbx_strand_id
1 'polypeptide(L)'
;MPKPACCFFKIISVGNQEVGKSCLIKRYCEGRFVKRYISTIGIDYGVKKLDILNNKVCINFFDLSGNDEYKDIRSEFYKDASGAIAVFDVDNRDSYISLVHWEEEMKRCGCEMNRIKVVVCGNKCESTSREVKEAEA
;
A
#
# COMPACT_ATOMS: atom_id res chain seq x y z
N MET A 1 27.93 9.28 -23.48
CA MET A 1 26.65 8.55 -23.31
C MET A 1 25.85 9.23 -22.22
N PRO A 2 24.64 9.69 -22.50
CA PRO A 2 23.78 10.18 -21.40
C PRO A 2 23.50 9.02 -20.45
N LYS A 3 23.59 9.26 -19.14
CA LYS A 3 23.16 8.30 -18.12
C LYS A 3 21.67 8.03 -18.33
N PRO A 4 21.21 6.77 -18.24
CA PRO A 4 19.78 6.49 -18.32
C PRO A 4 19.06 7.31 -17.25
N ALA A 5 18.00 8.00 -17.66
CA ALA A 5 17.18 8.76 -16.72
C ALA A 5 16.63 7.81 -15.64
N CYS A 6 16.79 8.16 -14.39
CA CYS A 6 16.20 7.42 -13.28
C CYS A 6 14.85 8.04 -12.92
N CYS A 7 13.77 7.26 -13.04
CA CYS A 7 12.44 7.69 -12.67
C CYS A 7 12.13 7.23 -11.23
N PHE A 8 11.64 8.15 -10.42
CA PHE A 8 11.26 7.87 -9.05
C PHE A 8 9.74 7.94 -8.89
N PHE A 9 9.18 6.93 -8.26
CA PHE A 9 7.76 6.87 -7.92
C PHE A 9 7.58 6.66 -6.43
N LYS A 10 6.65 7.40 -5.87
CA LYS A 10 6.24 7.25 -4.47
C LYS A 10 4.91 6.49 -4.43
N ILE A 11 4.93 5.31 -3.81
CA ILE A 11 3.75 4.46 -3.62
C ILE A 11 3.46 4.38 -2.13
N ILE A 12 2.23 4.66 -1.75
CA ILE A 12 1.75 4.52 -0.38
C ILE A 12 0.88 3.27 -0.25
N SER A 13 0.90 2.63 0.90
CA SER A 13 -0.05 1.57 1.25
C SER A 13 -1.06 2.08 2.27
N VAL A 14 -2.33 1.79 2.05
CA VAL A 14 -3.41 2.14 2.95
C VAL A 14 -4.30 0.91 3.22
N GLY A 15 -4.98 0.92 4.33
CA GLY A 15 -5.84 -0.17 4.78
C GLY A 15 -5.75 -0.40 6.27
N ASN A 16 -6.69 -1.15 6.82
CA ASN A 16 -6.76 -1.44 8.24
C ASN A 16 -5.53 -2.21 8.73
N GLN A 17 -5.34 -2.25 10.04
CA GLN A 17 -4.32 -3.09 10.65
C GLN A 17 -4.55 -4.56 10.30
N GLU A 18 -3.49 -5.34 10.26
CA GLU A 18 -3.49 -6.80 10.08
C GLU A 18 -4.01 -7.30 8.73
N VAL A 19 -4.24 -6.42 7.75
CA VAL A 19 -4.66 -6.86 6.40
C VAL A 19 -3.51 -7.40 5.55
N GLY A 20 -2.26 -7.17 5.98
CA GLY A 20 -1.06 -7.70 5.33
C GLY A 20 -0.33 -6.73 4.43
N LYS A 21 -0.51 -5.42 4.58
CA LYS A 21 0.20 -4.37 3.80
C LYS A 21 1.71 -4.54 3.86
N SER A 22 2.27 -4.60 5.07
CA SER A 22 3.71 -4.75 5.30
C SER A 22 4.26 -6.03 4.70
N CYS A 23 3.53 -7.13 4.82
CA CYS A 23 3.93 -8.42 4.25
C CYS A 23 4.00 -8.37 2.72
N LEU A 24 3.05 -7.74 2.07
CA LEU A 24 3.04 -7.59 0.60
C LEU A 24 4.25 -6.77 0.14
N ILE A 25 4.53 -5.65 0.78
CA ILE A 25 5.65 -4.77 0.43
C ILE A 25 6.99 -5.47 0.67
N LYS A 26 7.16 -6.12 1.83
CA LYS A 26 8.38 -6.88 2.14
C LYS A 26 8.61 -8.04 1.18
N ARG A 27 7.54 -8.76 0.82
CA ARG A 27 7.63 -9.83 -0.17
C ARG A 27 8.11 -9.31 -1.52
N TYR A 28 7.57 -8.19 -1.96
CA TYR A 28 7.94 -7.58 -3.24
C TYR A 28 9.36 -7.00 -3.22
N CYS A 29 9.72 -6.26 -2.18
CA CYS A 29 11.01 -5.57 -2.09
C CYS A 29 12.17 -6.51 -1.71
N GLU A 30 11.93 -7.46 -0.80
CA GLU A 30 12.97 -8.29 -0.18
C GLU A 30 12.87 -9.78 -0.54
N GLY A 31 11.79 -10.22 -1.19
CA GLY A 31 11.58 -11.62 -1.57
C GLY A 31 11.27 -12.57 -0.42
N ARG A 32 10.95 -12.07 0.76
CA ARG A 32 10.67 -12.90 1.94
C ARG A 32 9.29 -12.67 2.52
N PHE A 33 8.70 -13.74 3.04
CA PHE A 33 7.42 -13.74 3.76
C PHE A 33 7.65 -13.85 5.26
N VAL A 34 7.01 -12.97 6.03
CA VAL A 34 7.06 -12.98 7.49
C VAL A 34 5.72 -13.50 8.01
N LYS A 35 5.74 -14.73 8.59
CA LYS A 35 4.53 -15.38 9.13
C LYS A 35 4.02 -14.72 10.40
N ARG A 36 4.93 -14.20 11.22
CA ARG A 36 4.57 -13.54 12.47
C ARG A 36 4.11 -12.13 12.20
N TYR A 37 2.92 -11.79 12.68
CA TYR A 37 2.43 -10.42 12.64
C TYR A 37 3.29 -9.53 13.53
N ILE A 38 3.80 -8.47 12.93
CA ILE A 38 4.47 -7.38 13.64
C ILE A 38 3.75 -6.10 13.23
N SER A 39 3.20 -5.39 14.22
CA SER A 39 2.51 -4.12 13.98
C SER A 39 3.48 -3.08 13.44
N THR A 40 3.08 -2.37 12.38
CA THR A 40 3.85 -1.24 11.86
C THR A 40 3.76 -0.07 12.83
N ILE A 41 4.91 0.36 13.34
CA ILE A 41 5.01 1.53 14.22
C ILE A 41 5.21 2.77 13.35
N GLY A 42 4.13 3.51 13.13
CA GLY A 42 4.16 4.71 12.29
C GLY A 42 4.27 4.39 10.80
N ILE A 43 5.44 4.58 10.23
CA ILE A 43 5.71 4.40 8.79
C ILE A 43 6.90 3.46 8.62
N ASP A 44 6.78 2.50 7.72
CA ASP A 44 7.91 1.70 7.26
C ASP A 44 8.23 2.06 5.80
N TYR A 45 9.42 1.76 5.36
CA TYR A 45 9.93 2.17 4.05
C TYR A 45 10.55 1.01 3.30
N GLY A 46 10.19 0.86 2.02
CA GLY A 46 10.78 -0.13 1.14
C GLY A 46 11.18 0.48 -0.21
N VAL A 47 12.17 -0.10 -0.85
CA VAL A 47 12.65 0.34 -2.17
C VAL A 47 12.71 -0.84 -3.11
N LYS A 48 12.19 -0.66 -4.32
CA LYS A 48 12.35 -1.60 -5.43
C LYS A 48 12.94 -0.88 -6.63
N LYS A 49 14.08 -1.39 -7.11
CA LYS A 49 14.72 -0.89 -8.33
C LYS A 49 14.41 -1.84 -9.48
N LEU A 50 13.96 -1.28 -10.60
CA LEU A 50 13.56 -2.01 -11.78
C LEU A 50 14.20 -1.42 -13.02
N ASP A 51 14.40 -2.26 -14.03
CA ASP A 51 14.74 -1.84 -15.38
C ASP A 51 13.51 -2.07 -16.28
N ILE A 52 12.90 -1.00 -16.77
CA ILE A 52 11.71 -1.06 -17.61
C ILE A 52 12.00 -0.32 -18.90
N LEU A 53 11.97 -1.04 -20.03
CA LEU A 53 12.22 -0.47 -21.36
C LEU A 53 13.49 0.38 -21.41
N ASN A 54 14.58 -0.16 -20.85
CA ASN A 54 15.89 0.50 -20.73
C ASN A 54 15.92 1.77 -19.84
N ASN A 55 14.88 2.00 -19.05
CA ASN A 55 14.84 3.06 -18.06
C ASN A 55 15.04 2.49 -16.66
N LYS A 56 15.86 3.15 -15.87
CA LYS A 56 16.00 2.84 -14.44
C LYS A 56 14.79 3.41 -13.68
N VAL A 57 14.07 2.54 -13.01
CA VAL A 57 12.89 2.92 -12.21
C VAL A 57 13.17 2.58 -10.74
N CYS A 58 12.96 3.55 -9.87
CA CYS A 58 13.07 3.38 -8.44
C CYS A 58 11.69 3.62 -7.81
N ILE A 59 11.11 2.58 -7.22
CA ILE A 59 9.84 2.66 -6.52
C ILE A 59 10.12 2.75 -5.02
N ASN A 60 9.67 3.84 -4.41
CA ASN A 60 9.74 4.05 -2.99
C ASN A 60 8.37 3.75 -2.38
N PHE A 61 8.31 2.71 -1.55
CA PHE A 61 7.11 2.33 -0.83
C PHE A 61 7.11 2.94 0.56
N PHE A 62 6.03 3.62 0.90
CA PHE A 62 5.74 4.08 2.25
C PHE A 62 4.60 3.24 2.80
N ASP A 63 4.94 2.31 3.68
CA ASP A 63 3.98 1.43 4.34
C ASP A 63 3.39 2.14 5.55
N LEU A 64 2.19 2.66 5.37
CA LEU A 64 1.51 3.46 6.39
C LEU A 64 0.79 2.56 7.38
N SER A 65 1.03 2.77 8.67
CA SER A 65 0.30 2.05 9.72
C SER A 65 -1.20 2.25 9.60
N GLY A 66 -1.97 1.17 9.71
CA GLY A 66 -3.43 1.21 9.75
C GLY A 66 -4.01 1.61 11.12
N ASN A 67 -3.17 1.81 12.11
CA ASN A 67 -3.59 2.20 13.46
C ASN A 67 -3.89 3.70 13.53
N ASP A 68 -5.05 4.06 14.05
CA ASP A 68 -5.49 5.46 14.22
C ASP A 68 -4.55 6.29 15.09
N GLU A 69 -3.82 5.65 15.99
CA GLU A 69 -2.79 6.30 16.82
C GLU A 69 -1.71 7.01 15.97
N TYR A 70 -1.45 6.51 14.76
CA TYR A 70 -0.46 7.07 13.84
C TYR A 70 -1.06 7.92 12.72
N LYS A 71 -2.32 8.31 12.83
CA LYS A 71 -3.04 9.05 11.80
C LYS A 71 -2.34 10.37 11.42
N ASP A 72 -1.90 11.12 12.41
CA ASP A 72 -1.26 12.42 12.17
C ASP A 72 0.09 12.24 11.45
N ILE A 73 0.86 11.22 11.83
CA ILE A 73 2.14 10.91 11.20
C ILE A 73 1.93 10.46 9.75
N ARG A 74 1.04 9.50 9.51
CA ARG A 74 0.81 8.97 8.16
C ARG A 74 0.24 10.01 7.21
N SER A 75 -0.56 10.97 7.72
CA SER A 75 -1.16 12.00 6.89
C SER A 75 -0.15 12.88 6.16
N GLU A 76 1.05 13.01 6.69
CA GLU A 76 2.15 13.73 6.06
C GLU A 76 2.72 13.04 4.81
N PHE A 77 2.43 11.76 4.62
CA PHE A 77 2.97 10.95 3.53
C PHE A 77 2.03 10.82 2.33
N TYR A 78 0.80 11.31 2.42
CA TYR A 78 -0.16 11.23 1.31
C TYR A 78 0.18 12.20 0.17
N LYS A 79 0.72 13.34 0.50
CA LYS A 79 1.09 14.35 -0.48
C LYS A 79 2.16 13.84 -1.45
N ASP A 80 2.03 14.20 -2.70
CA ASP A 80 2.96 13.84 -3.78
C ASP A 80 3.07 12.33 -4.06
N ALA A 81 2.12 11.52 -3.60
CA ALA A 81 2.07 10.11 -3.96
C ALA A 81 1.80 9.94 -5.46
N SER A 82 2.58 9.08 -6.11
CA SER A 82 2.37 8.70 -7.51
C SER A 82 1.28 7.65 -7.65
N GLY A 83 1.09 6.83 -6.64
CA GLY A 83 0.08 5.79 -6.58
C GLY A 83 -0.14 5.27 -5.17
N ALA A 84 -1.17 4.46 -5.02
CA ALA A 84 -1.52 3.83 -3.74
C ALA A 84 -1.92 2.38 -3.93
N ILE A 85 -1.61 1.57 -2.93
CA ILE A 85 -2.11 0.21 -2.80
C ILE A 85 -3.07 0.19 -1.61
N ALA A 86 -4.35 -0.03 -1.88
CA ALA A 86 -5.39 -0.14 -0.88
C ALA A 86 -5.64 -1.62 -0.59
N VAL A 87 -5.32 -2.07 0.61
CA VAL A 87 -5.34 -3.48 0.98
C VAL A 87 -6.47 -3.77 1.96
N PHE A 88 -7.21 -4.84 1.69
CA PHE A 88 -8.16 -5.41 2.62
C PHE A 88 -7.92 -6.92 2.78
N ASP A 89 -8.42 -7.48 3.86
CA ASP A 89 -8.39 -8.91 4.15
C ASP A 89 -9.71 -9.52 3.70
N VAL A 90 -9.66 -10.51 2.81
CA VAL A 90 -10.88 -11.16 2.29
C VAL A 90 -11.68 -11.89 3.38
N ASP A 91 -11.05 -12.20 4.50
CA ASP A 91 -11.68 -12.81 5.67
C ASP A 91 -12.27 -11.79 6.64
N ASN A 92 -12.08 -10.50 6.38
CA ASN A 92 -12.54 -9.42 7.25
C ASN A 92 -13.32 -8.38 6.46
N ARG A 93 -14.64 -8.51 6.47
CA ARG A 93 -15.54 -7.62 5.74
C ARG A 93 -15.39 -6.16 6.16
N ASP A 94 -15.14 -5.90 7.44
CA ASP A 94 -14.95 -4.53 7.94
C ASP A 94 -13.74 -3.86 7.30
N SER A 95 -12.67 -4.61 7.03
CA SER A 95 -11.49 -4.08 6.34
C SER A 95 -11.78 -3.66 4.90
N TYR A 96 -12.69 -4.36 4.22
CA TYR A 96 -13.16 -4.02 2.88
C TYR A 96 -14.03 -2.75 2.91
N ILE A 97 -15.02 -2.71 3.80
CA ILE A 97 -15.91 -1.56 3.96
C ILE A 97 -15.11 -0.30 4.33
N SER A 98 -14.09 -0.45 5.15
CA SER A 98 -13.22 0.66 5.57
C SER A 98 -12.41 1.30 4.46
N LEU A 99 -12.30 0.68 3.28
CA LEU A 99 -11.57 1.26 2.14
C LEU A 99 -12.13 2.63 1.72
N VAL A 100 -13.43 2.85 1.88
CA VAL A 100 -14.05 4.15 1.61
C VAL A 100 -13.47 5.23 2.54
N HIS A 101 -13.29 4.91 3.82
CA HIS A 101 -12.69 5.84 4.79
C HIS A 101 -11.21 6.14 4.48
N TRP A 102 -10.48 5.15 3.99
CA TRP A 102 -9.10 5.35 3.54
C TRP A 102 -9.02 6.26 2.32
N GLU A 103 -9.92 6.10 1.37
CA GLU A 103 -10.03 6.99 0.21
C GLU A 103 -10.33 8.43 0.64
N GLU A 104 -11.28 8.61 1.55
CA GLU A 104 -11.63 9.92 2.11
C GLU A 104 -10.44 10.57 2.85
N GLU A 105 -9.70 9.78 3.62
CA GLU A 105 -8.49 10.25 4.30
C GLU A 105 -7.42 10.71 3.29
N MET A 106 -7.19 9.92 2.25
CA MET A 106 -6.26 10.29 1.18
C MET A 106 -6.63 11.63 0.54
N LYS A 107 -7.90 11.82 0.19
CA LYS A 107 -8.41 13.06 -0.40
C LYS A 107 -8.20 14.26 0.53
N ARG A 108 -8.58 14.10 1.79
CA ARG A 108 -8.46 15.14 2.81
C ARG A 108 -7.02 15.54 3.09
N CYS A 109 -6.09 14.59 3.00
CA CYS A 109 -4.67 14.80 3.29
C CYS A 109 -3.82 15.18 2.05
N GLY A 110 -4.46 15.55 0.96
CA GLY A 110 -3.80 16.17 -0.20
C GLY A 110 -3.46 15.25 -1.36
N CYS A 111 -3.98 14.02 -1.39
CA CYS A 111 -3.88 13.19 -2.59
C CYS A 111 -4.75 13.75 -3.70
N GLU A 112 -4.15 13.98 -4.85
CA GLU A 112 -4.86 14.33 -6.07
C GLU A 112 -5.37 13.06 -6.75
N MET A 113 -6.56 12.59 -6.36
CA MET A 113 -7.11 11.30 -6.76
C MET A 113 -7.27 11.12 -8.28
N ASN A 114 -7.38 12.20 -9.03
CA ASN A 114 -7.42 12.17 -10.48
C ASN A 114 -6.04 11.95 -11.14
N ARG A 115 -4.97 12.10 -10.40
CA ARG A 115 -3.57 11.95 -10.89
C ARG A 115 -2.90 10.68 -10.43
N ILE A 116 -3.33 10.11 -9.31
CA ILE A 116 -2.72 8.88 -8.79
C ILE A 116 -3.44 7.65 -9.32
N LYS A 117 -2.71 6.55 -9.40
CA LYS A 117 -3.29 5.23 -9.67
C LYS A 117 -3.46 4.50 -8.33
N VAL A 118 -4.65 3.94 -8.13
CA VAL A 118 -4.96 3.15 -6.95
C VAL A 118 -5.21 1.70 -7.38
N VAL A 119 -4.49 0.78 -6.75
CA VAL A 119 -4.70 -0.66 -6.91
C VAL A 119 -5.33 -1.18 -5.63
N VAL A 120 -6.46 -1.84 -5.75
CA VAL A 120 -7.15 -2.48 -4.63
C VAL A 120 -6.72 -3.95 -4.56
N CYS A 121 -6.23 -4.38 -3.41
CA CYS A 121 -5.76 -5.74 -3.20
C CYS A 121 -6.59 -6.44 -2.12
N GLY A 122 -7.32 -7.47 -2.51
CA GLY A 122 -7.91 -8.43 -1.58
C GLY A 122 -6.87 -9.47 -1.20
N ASN A 123 -6.39 -9.42 0.03
CA ASN A 123 -5.32 -10.26 0.54
C ASN A 123 -5.84 -11.49 1.28
N LYS A 124 -4.96 -12.48 1.47
CA LYS A 124 -5.23 -13.74 2.15
C LYS A 124 -6.24 -14.64 1.42
N CYS A 125 -6.15 -14.64 0.08
CA CYS A 125 -7.08 -15.37 -0.81
C CYS A 125 -7.02 -16.90 -0.65
N GLU A 126 -5.98 -17.44 -0.01
CA GLU A 126 -5.82 -18.85 0.33
C GLU A 126 -6.76 -19.31 1.46
N SER A 127 -7.36 -18.37 2.17
CA SER A 127 -8.26 -18.68 3.29
C SER A 127 -9.54 -19.38 2.83
N THR A 128 -10.04 -20.28 3.68
CA THR A 128 -11.34 -20.96 3.53
C THR A 128 -12.48 -20.20 4.22
N SER A 129 -12.18 -19.16 4.98
CA SER A 129 -13.13 -18.37 5.78
C SER A 129 -13.53 -17.05 5.12
N ARG A 130 -13.44 -16.98 3.80
CA ARG A 130 -13.64 -15.76 3.02
C ARG A 130 -15.01 -15.12 3.25
N GLU A 131 -15.04 -13.88 3.71
CA GLU A 131 -16.24 -13.06 3.92
C GLU A 131 -16.56 -12.16 2.72
N VAL A 132 -15.54 -11.70 1.99
CA VAL A 132 -15.70 -10.85 0.80
C VAL A 132 -15.52 -11.71 -0.44
N LYS A 133 -16.59 -11.86 -1.21
CA LYS A 133 -16.58 -12.67 -2.44
C LYS A 133 -15.84 -11.91 -3.55
N GLU A 134 -15.20 -12.67 -4.43
CA GLU A 134 -14.47 -12.11 -5.57
C GLU A 134 -15.35 -11.21 -6.46
N ALA A 135 -16.61 -11.58 -6.62
CA ALA A 135 -17.57 -10.79 -7.41
C ALA A 135 -17.99 -9.46 -6.78
N GLU A 136 -17.72 -9.24 -5.48
CA GLU A 136 -18.01 -7.99 -4.76
C GLU A 136 -16.85 -6.99 -4.81
N ALA A 137 -15.64 -7.51 -4.93
CA ALA A 137 -14.41 -6.72 -4.86
C ALA A 137 -13.98 -6.15 -6.27
#